data_41fe12b0b5b359d9fd689c7e9689cec3
#
_entry.id   41fe12b0b5b359d9fd689c7e9689cec3
#
_cell.length_a   1.000
_cell.length_b   1.000
_cell.length_c   1.000
_cell.angle_alpha   90.00
_cell.angle_beta   90.00
_cell.angle_gamma   90.00
#
_symmetry.space_group_name_H-M   'P 1'
#
loop_
_entity.id
_entity.type
_entity.pdbx_description
1 polymer ?
#
loop_
_entity_poly.entity_id
_entity_poly.type
_entity_poly.pdbx_seq_one_letter_code
_entity_poly.pdbx_strand_id
1 'polypeptide(L)'
;MAHPVIHAEIRSADPDETRAFLADLFGWTYSEGAFPGYTFVDTGVEGALPTAIGPLQGGTDAVVFFVGAQDVEATLARAEELGGTIVQPAQQVPGVTFGVFADRQGHCVGVAST
;
A
#
# COMPACT_ATOMS: atom_id res chain seq x y z
N MET A 1 4.34 10.41 -19.28
CA MET A 1 3.92 9.01 -19.11
C MET A 1 3.08 8.90 -17.87
N ALA A 2 1.97 8.20 -17.98
CA ALA A 2 1.10 7.96 -16.82
C ALA A 2 1.72 6.87 -15.92
N HIS A 3 1.49 7.01 -14.63
CA HIS A 3 2.00 6.08 -13.64
C HIS A 3 1.00 4.95 -13.39
N PRO A 4 1.41 3.68 -13.38
CA PRO A 4 0.48 2.57 -13.16
C PRO A 4 0.20 2.32 -11.68
N VAL A 5 -0.97 1.76 -11.37
CA VAL A 5 -1.23 1.16 -10.07
C VAL A 5 -0.54 -0.20 -10.04
N ILE A 6 0.31 -0.43 -9.05
CA ILE A 6 1.14 -1.64 -8.99
C ILE A 6 0.92 -2.50 -7.76
N HIS A 7 0.18 -2.02 -6.77
CA HIS A 7 0.04 -2.72 -5.49
C HIS A 7 -1.16 -2.16 -4.75
N ALA A 8 -1.81 -3.00 -3.94
CA ALA A 8 -2.84 -2.57 -3.02
C ALA A 8 -2.57 -3.18 -1.66
N GLU A 9 -2.94 -2.48 -0.59
CA GLU A 9 -2.83 -3.06 0.74
C GLU A 9 -3.95 -2.58 1.65
N ILE A 10 -4.28 -3.42 2.61
CA ILE A 10 -5.17 -3.09 3.70
C ILE A 10 -4.32 -2.91 4.94
N ARG A 11 -4.41 -1.74 5.56
CA ARG A 11 -3.78 -1.42 6.84
C ARG A 11 -4.84 -1.54 7.91
N SER A 12 -4.67 -2.50 8.80
CA SER A 12 -5.72 -2.90 9.73
C SER A 12 -5.23 -2.81 11.17
N ALA A 13 -6.12 -2.38 12.07
CA ALA A 13 -5.86 -2.43 13.50
C ALA A 13 -5.82 -3.88 14.02
N ASP A 14 -6.46 -4.80 13.29
CA ASP A 14 -6.44 -6.23 13.60
C ASP A 14 -6.25 -7.02 12.31
N PRO A 15 -4.98 -7.14 11.83
CA PRO A 15 -4.71 -7.82 10.56
C PRO A 15 -5.14 -9.28 10.54
N ASP A 16 -5.06 -9.99 11.68
CA ASP A 16 -5.46 -11.40 11.74
C ASP A 16 -6.95 -11.56 11.46
N GLU A 17 -7.78 -10.69 12.03
CA GLU A 17 -9.22 -10.69 11.79
C GLU A 17 -9.52 -10.37 10.33
N THR A 18 -8.84 -9.37 9.78
CA THR A 18 -9.01 -9.00 8.37
C THR A 18 -8.65 -10.16 7.44
N ARG A 19 -7.53 -10.82 7.71
CA ARG A 19 -7.10 -11.98 6.92
C ARG A 19 -8.10 -13.12 6.99
N ALA A 20 -8.60 -13.42 8.19
CA ALA A 20 -9.56 -14.51 8.36
C ALA A 20 -10.86 -14.23 7.61
N PHE A 21 -11.38 -13.03 7.73
CA PHE A 21 -12.61 -12.63 7.04
C PHE A 21 -12.50 -12.77 5.53
N LEU A 22 -11.42 -12.23 4.97
CA LEU A 22 -11.24 -12.24 3.52
C LEU A 22 -10.85 -13.62 2.97
N ALA A 23 -10.16 -14.43 3.77
CA ALA A 23 -9.90 -15.82 3.40
C ALA A 23 -11.21 -16.61 3.32
N ASP A 24 -12.10 -16.44 4.28
CA ASP A 24 -13.39 -17.13 4.28
C ASP A 24 -14.26 -16.67 3.12
N LEU A 25 -14.22 -15.39 2.79
CA LEU A 25 -15.08 -14.82 1.74
C LEU A 25 -14.53 -15.11 0.33
N PHE A 26 -13.23 -14.94 0.13
CA PHE A 26 -12.61 -14.96 -1.19
C PHE A 26 -11.70 -16.17 -1.45
N GLY A 27 -11.46 -17.01 -0.45
CA GLY A 27 -10.56 -18.15 -0.61
C GLY A 27 -9.08 -17.76 -0.65
N TRP A 28 -8.73 -16.59 -0.16
CA TRP A 28 -7.35 -16.12 -0.15
C TRP A 28 -6.48 -16.92 0.80
N THR A 29 -5.22 -17.16 0.41
CA THR A 29 -4.18 -17.63 1.30
C THR A 29 -3.09 -16.57 1.37
N TYR A 30 -2.14 -16.74 2.30
CA TYR A 30 -1.19 -15.68 2.60
C TYR A 30 0.23 -16.21 2.71
N SER A 31 1.21 -15.36 2.35
CA SER A 31 2.63 -15.64 2.54
C SER A 31 3.28 -14.49 3.31
N GLU A 32 4.39 -14.78 3.99
CA GLU A 32 5.13 -13.79 4.77
C GLU A 32 5.61 -12.65 3.90
N GLY A 33 5.47 -11.44 4.42
CA GLY A 33 5.94 -10.22 3.78
C GLY A 33 7.26 -9.73 4.35
N ALA A 34 7.54 -8.45 4.12
CA ALA A 34 8.83 -7.84 4.45
C ALA A 34 9.06 -7.66 5.95
N PHE A 35 8.01 -7.64 6.77
CA PHE A 35 8.12 -7.48 8.21
C PHE A 35 6.98 -8.21 8.92
N PRO A 36 7.11 -8.44 10.26
CA PRO A 36 6.10 -9.21 11.00
C PRO A 36 4.71 -8.61 10.90
N GLY A 37 3.72 -9.47 10.67
CA GLY A 37 2.32 -9.05 10.56
C GLY A 37 1.91 -8.54 9.20
N TYR A 38 2.85 -8.33 8.28
CA TYR A 38 2.59 -7.90 6.91
C TYR A 38 2.66 -9.13 6.00
N THR A 39 1.55 -9.46 5.35
CA THR A 39 1.46 -10.66 4.53
C THR A 39 0.97 -10.33 3.13
N PHE A 40 1.48 -11.07 2.14
CA PHE A 40 0.99 -10.98 0.79
C PHE A 40 -0.16 -11.95 0.57
N VAL A 41 -1.14 -11.52 -0.21
CA VAL A 41 -2.29 -12.33 -0.62
C VAL A 41 -1.88 -13.23 -1.78
N ASP A 42 -2.22 -14.51 -1.69
CA ASP A 42 -2.06 -15.46 -2.77
C ASP A 42 -3.44 -15.88 -3.26
N THR A 43 -3.80 -15.47 -4.46
CA THR A 43 -5.08 -15.83 -5.07
C THR A 43 -4.97 -17.08 -5.95
N GLY A 44 -3.74 -17.49 -6.30
CA GLY A 44 -3.52 -18.55 -7.28
C GLY A 44 -3.81 -18.13 -8.71
N VAL A 45 -4.14 -16.86 -8.95
CA VAL A 45 -4.48 -16.33 -10.27
C VAL A 45 -3.30 -15.55 -10.82
N GLU A 46 -2.80 -15.97 -11.98
CA GLU A 46 -1.71 -15.29 -12.65
C GLU A 46 -2.15 -13.90 -13.12
N GLY A 47 -1.29 -12.91 -12.93
CA GLY A 47 -1.56 -11.54 -13.35
C GLY A 47 -2.44 -10.74 -12.40
N ALA A 48 -2.85 -11.32 -11.27
CA ALA A 48 -3.61 -10.59 -10.28
C ALA A 48 -2.76 -9.46 -9.69
N LEU A 49 -3.40 -8.35 -9.30
CA LEU A 49 -2.72 -7.22 -8.69
C LEU A 49 -2.09 -7.65 -7.36
N PRO A 50 -0.78 -7.44 -7.16
CA PRO A 50 -0.16 -7.72 -5.87
C PRO A 50 -0.89 -6.98 -4.74
N THR A 51 -1.27 -7.73 -3.72
CA THR A 51 -2.09 -7.21 -2.62
C THR A 51 -1.52 -7.70 -1.30
N ALA A 52 -1.58 -6.87 -0.27
CA ALA A 52 -1.06 -7.21 1.05
C ALA A 52 -2.04 -6.79 2.14
N ILE A 53 -1.92 -7.44 3.29
CA ILE A 53 -2.65 -7.08 4.51
C ILE A 53 -1.62 -6.95 5.62
N GLY A 54 -1.65 -5.83 6.34
CA GLY A 54 -0.70 -5.58 7.40
C GLY A 54 -1.24 -4.69 8.48
N PRO A 55 -0.40 -4.39 9.48
CA PRO A 55 -0.78 -3.53 10.59
C PRO A 55 -0.92 -2.07 10.16
N LEU A 56 -1.46 -1.26 11.04
CA LEU A 56 -1.48 0.19 10.85
C LEU A 56 -0.06 0.71 10.67
N GLN A 57 0.08 1.67 9.78
CA GLN A 57 1.33 2.40 9.58
C GLN A 57 1.02 3.89 9.68
N GLY A 58 1.75 4.59 10.55
CA GLY A 58 1.49 5.99 10.78
C GLY A 58 0.11 6.28 11.34
N GLY A 59 -0.53 5.30 11.99
CA GLY A 59 -1.86 5.46 12.56
C GLY A 59 -3.00 5.38 11.55
N THR A 60 -2.72 5.03 10.31
CA THR A 60 -3.72 5.02 9.24
C THR A 60 -4.36 3.65 9.09
N ASP A 61 -5.68 3.59 9.29
CA ASP A 61 -6.53 2.42 9.01
C ASP A 61 -7.20 2.68 7.67
N ALA A 62 -6.77 2.00 6.62
CA ALA A 62 -7.21 2.34 5.27
C ALA A 62 -6.90 1.22 4.28
N VAL A 63 -7.65 1.22 3.18
CA VAL A 63 -7.28 0.49 1.98
C VAL A 63 -6.56 1.47 1.07
N VAL A 64 -5.33 1.15 0.71
CA VAL A 64 -4.46 2.05 -0.06
C VAL A 64 -3.97 1.32 -1.29
N PHE A 65 -4.14 1.93 -2.47
CA PHE A 65 -3.44 1.44 -3.65
C PHE A 65 -2.16 2.25 -3.84
N PHE A 66 -1.15 1.63 -4.44
CA PHE A 66 0.15 2.25 -4.67
C PHE A 66 0.38 2.43 -6.16
N VAL A 67 0.80 3.62 -6.50
CA VAL A 67 1.15 4.01 -7.86
C VAL A 67 2.67 3.88 -8.01
N GLY A 68 3.12 3.26 -9.08
CA GLY A 68 4.55 3.10 -9.34
C GLY A 68 5.20 4.40 -9.83
N ALA A 69 6.33 4.75 -9.26
CA ALA A 69 7.09 5.93 -9.65
C ALA A 69 8.59 5.66 -9.52
N GLN A 70 9.38 6.28 -10.39
CA GLN A 70 10.84 6.14 -10.35
C GLN A 70 11.45 6.90 -9.19
N ASP A 71 10.87 8.05 -8.84
CA ASP A 71 11.36 8.90 -7.74
C ASP A 71 10.21 9.19 -6.79
N VAL A 72 10.14 8.42 -5.71
CA VAL A 72 9.07 8.52 -4.72
C VAL A 72 9.09 9.87 -4.01
N GLU A 73 10.28 10.33 -3.61
CA GLU A 73 10.38 11.61 -2.89
C GLU A 73 9.93 12.78 -3.76
N ALA A 74 10.36 12.81 -5.02
CA ALA A 74 9.97 13.86 -5.94
C ALA A 74 8.45 13.83 -6.20
N THR A 75 7.87 12.64 -6.30
CA THR A 75 6.43 12.49 -6.50
C THR A 75 5.64 13.00 -5.30
N LEU A 76 6.08 12.67 -4.08
CA LEU A 76 5.44 13.18 -2.87
C LEU A 76 5.56 14.70 -2.76
N ALA A 77 6.72 15.27 -3.08
CA ALA A 77 6.91 16.71 -3.09
C ALA A 77 5.98 17.38 -4.11
N ARG A 78 5.81 16.78 -5.27
CA ARG A 78 4.90 17.29 -6.29
C ARG A 78 3.45 17.23 -5.85
N ALA A 79 3.05 16.16 -5.16
CA ALA A 79 1.70 16.06 -4.60
C ALA A 79 1.42 17.22 -3.64
N GLU A 80 2.41 17.55 -2.81
CA GLU A 80 2.30 18.65 -1.85
C GLU A 80 2.18 20.00 -2.58
N GLU A 81 2.97 20.21 -3.62
CA GLU A 81 2.86 21.43 -4.46
C GLU A 81 1.47 21.58 -5.08
N LEU A 82 0.83 20.47 -5.42
CA LEU A 82 -0.50 20.46 -6.03
C LEU A 82 -1.63 20.57 -4.99
N GLY A 83 -1.30 20.78 -3.72
CA GLY A 83 -2.27 21.00 -2.68
C GLY A 83 -2.62 19.78 -1.86
N GLY A 84 -1.95 18.66 -2.09
CA GLY A 84 -2.08 17.46 -1.26
C GLY A 84 -1.27 17.56 0.03
N THR A 85 -1.34 16.52 0.83
CA THR A 85 -0.65 16.43 2.12
C THR A 85 0.15 15.14 2.18
N ILE A 86 1.39 15.22 2.65
CA ILE A 86 2.18 14.01 2.89
C ILE A 86 1.69 13.37 4.18
N VAL A 87 1.16 12.16 4.09
CA VAL A 87 0.65 11.36 5.22
C VAL A 87 1.77 10.50 5.80
N GLN A 88 2.55 9.88 4.92
CA GLN A 88 3.68 9.06 5.30
C GLN A 88 4.85 9.42 4.38
N PRO A 89 5.93 10.02 4.92
CA PRO A 89 7.10 10.35 4.12
C PRO A 89 7.73 9.11 3.49
N ALA A 90 8.55 9.32 2.48
CA ALA A 90 9.25 8.23 1.82
C ALA A 90 10.06 7.41 2.82
N GLN A 91 9.87 6.11 2.80
CA GLN A 91 10.57 5.14 3.63
C GLN A 91 11.18 4.07 2.74
N GLN A 92 12.35 3.61 3.10
CA GLN A 92 13.02 2.54 2.38
C GLN A 92 13.01 1.27 3.21
N VAL A 93 12.48 0.20 2.64
CA VAL A 93 12.59 -1.17 3.17
C VAL A 93 13.32 -2.00 2.11
N PRO A 94 13.78 -3.23 2.44
CA PRO A 94 14.47 -4.03 1.44
C PRO A 94 13.64 -4.17 0.17
N GLY A 95 14.20 -3.70 -0.95
CA GLY A 95 13.62 -3.84 -2.28
C GLY A 95 12.65 -2.76 -2.72
N VAL A 96 12.23 -1.84 -1.85
CA VAL A 96 11.27 -0.82 -2.25
C VAL A 96 11.37 0.45 -1.40
N THR A 97 11.14 1.59 -2.06
CA THR A 97 10.90 2.87 -1.38
C THR A 97 9.42 3.20 -1.57
N PHE A 98 8.76 3.64 -0.53
CA PHE A 98 7.33 3.96 -0.60
C PHE A 98 6.97 5.11 0.33
N GLY A 99 5.82 5.72 0.04
CA GLY A 99 5.22 6.75 0.87
C GLY A 99 3.74 6.87 0.58
N VAL A 100 3.06 7.71 1.33
CA VAL A 100 1.62 7.92 1.17
C VAL A 100 1.32 9.41 1.24
N PHE A 101 0.49 9.89 0.36
CA PHE A 101 -0.05 11.24 0.41
C PHE A 101 -1.58 11.20 0.42
N ALA A 102 -2.19 12.30 0.82
CA ALA A 102 -3.63 12.52 0.66
C ALA A 102 -3.85 13.56 -0.42
N ASP A 103 -4.87 13.36 -1.24
CA ASP A 103 -5.28 14.37 -2.22
C ASP A 103 -5.96 15.54 -1.50
N ARG A 104 -6.44 16.51 -2.26
CA ARG A 104 -7.06 17.73 -1.70
C ARG A 104 -8.37 17.46 -0.97
N GLN A 105 -8.94 16.26 -1.14
CA GLN A 105 -10.15 15.84 -0.43
C GLN A 105 -9.88 14.85 0.71
N GLY A 106 -8.61 14.50 0.92
CA GLY A 106 -8.22 13.60 2.00
C GLY A 106 -8.13 12.13 1.64
N HIS A 107 -8.23 11.78 0.35
CA HIS A 107 -8.07 10.37 -0.06
C HIS A 107 -6.60 9.99 -0.03
N CYS A 108 -6.28 8.89 0.68
CA CYS A 108 -4.91 8.39 0.78
C CYS A 108 -4.55 7.57 -0.45
N VAL A 109 -3.40 7.89 -1.04
CA VAL A 109 -2.84 7.19 -2.19
C VAL A 109 -1.37 6.93 -1.91
N GLY A 110 -0.91 5.71 -2.18
CA GLY A 110 0.48 5.34 -2.02
C GLY A 110 1.30 5.57 -3.27
N VAL A 111 2.60 5.75 -3.07
CA VAL A 111 3.60 5.82 -4.14
C VAL A 111 4.69 4.83 -3.79
N ALA A 112 5.10 4.01 -4.73
CA ALA A 112 6.15 3.02 -4.51
C ALA A 112 7.11 2.98 -5.69
N SER A 113 8.37 2.68 -5.41
CA SER A 113 9.41 2.58 -6.45
C SER A 113 9.14 1.36 -7.34
N THR A 114 9.47 1.53 -8.60
CA THR A 114 9.36 0.47 -9.61
C THR A 114 10.70 -0.18 -9.89
#